data_856a1dd15cec88abf574476aed0b16d6
#
_entry.id   856a1dd15cec88abf574476aed0b16d6
#
_cell.length_a   1.000
_cell.length_b   1.000
_cell.length_c   1.000
_cell.angle_alpha   90.00
_cell.angle_beta   90.00
_cell.angle_gamma   90.00
#
_symmetry.space_group_name_H-M   'P 1'
#
loop_
_entity.id
_entity.type
_entity.pdbx_description
1 polymer ?
#
loop_
_entity_poly.entity_id
_entity_poly.type
_entity_poly.pdbx_seq_one_letter_code
_entity_poly.pdbx_strand_id
1 'polypeptide(L)'
;MKSLKILGVLLLLPFTAAADMNIDGVEVSDLKNWYIHANFDYMRKTESGKKIYAWMQKEVFSEIKSEAGIDIDKDLNQMMATSDGDSGIIILVNGNVSQENKDRIMALAATQNLDPKPRKAGRREYYWVEGEDTDEPFDDGAYFSFDIKDKLIVTSSEAAMQDVLGKGGRVPLRQENTMFLFSAENGAVGSDPNAEWDSNIMQNTEEAALSIADDNGKVRVEASLVATEPEMADSLASIVRGLISLQVFNDEIEPEFADVLRSTKVDVNDRTMSISLSLDSDTVVQTLSD
;
A
#
# COMPACT_ATOMS: atom_id res chain seq x y z
N MET A 1 23.69 10.02 0.71
CA MET A 1 22.27 10.28 1.00
C MET A 1 21.31 10.22 -0.21
N LYS A 2 21.73 9.97 -1.45
CA LYS A 2 20.82 9.83 -2.62
C LYS A 2 20.67 8.37 -3.09
N SER A 3 21.51 7.48 -2.61
CA SER A 3 21.73 6.16 -3.24
C SER A 3 20.72 5.09 -2.82
N LEU A 4 20.35 5.04 -1.55
CA LEU A 4 19.34 4.09 -1.06
C LEU A 4 17.94 4.45 -1.53
N LYS A 5 17.70 5.76 -1.80
CA LYS A 5 16.43 6.25 -2.33
C LYS A 5 16.04 5.64 -3.68
N ILE A 6 16.99 5.28 -4.56
CA ILE A 6 16.66 4.76 -5.90
C ILE A 6 16.29 3.28 -5.86
N LEU A 7 16.97 2.44 -5.07
CA LEU A 7 16.53 1.05 -4.86
C LEU A 7 15.24 1.03 -4.01
N GLY A 8 15.16 1.90 -3.02
CA GLY A 8 13.94 2.18 -2.28
C GLY A 8 12.82 2.72 -3.18
N VAL A 9 13.12 3.64 -4.09
CA VAL A 9 12.18 4.21 -5.06
C VAL A 9 11.66 3.14 -6.03
N LEU A 10 12.48 2.23 -6.52
CA LEU A 10 12.05 1.15 -7.42
C LEU A 10 11.16 0.10 -6.76
N LEU A 11 11.39 -0.14 -5.48
CA LEU A 11 10.65 -1.13 -4.69
C LEU A 11 9.54 -0.47 -3.85
N LEU A 12 9.63 0.85 -3.60
CA LEU A 12 8.83 1.57 -2.64
C LEU A 12 7.99 2.71 -3.24
N LEU A 13 7.96 2.91 -4.56
CA LEU A 13 7.23 4.03 -5.17
C LEU A 13 5.76 4.15 -4.74
N PRO A 14 4.99 3.07 -4.55
CA PRO A 14 3.74 3.18 -3.82
C PRO A 14 3.93 3.20 -2.30
N PHE A 15 5.13 2.92 -1.78
CA PHE A 15 5.42 2.88 -0.34
C PHE A 15 6.06 4.16 0.18
N THR A 16 6.86 4.89 -0.62
CA THR A 16 7.25 6.25 -0.23
C THR A 16 6.04 7.16 -0.20
N ALA A 17 5.12 7.03 -1.17
CA ALA A 17 3.82 7.68 -1.08
C ALA A 17 2.95 7.15 0.07
N ALA A 18 3.10 5.88 0.48
CA ALA A 18 2.37 5.31 1.61
C ALA A 18 3.13 5.45 2.93
N ALA A 19 4.46 5.49 2.94
CA ALA A 19 5.27 5.76 4.13
C ALA A 19 5.28 7.25 4.47
N ASP A 20 5.26 8.13 3.45
CA ASP A 20 4.98 9.55 3.62
C ASP A 20 3.47 9.86 3.73
N MET A 21 2.61 8.84 3.65
CA MET A 21 1.18 8.99 3.90
C MET A 21 0.99 9.20 5.40
N ASN A 22 1.07 10.46 5.76
CA ASN A 22 0.73 10.93 7.09
C ASN A 22 -0.81 11.03 7.14
N ILE A 23 -1.43 10.03 7.73
CA ILE A 23 -2.85 10.10 8.05
C ILE A 23 -2.93 10.79 9.41
N ASP A 24 -3.06 12.13 9.36
CA ASP A 24 -3.20 13.01 10.53
C ASP A 24 -2.13 12.81 11.63
N GLY A 25 -0.87 12.71 11.23
CA GLY A 25 0.26 12.65 12.16
C GLY A 25 0.81 11.25 12.45
N VAL A 26 0.21 10.18 11.90
CA VAL A 26 0.74 8.81 12.00
C VAL A 26 1.38 8.41 10.68
N GLU A 27 2.68 8.17 10.70
CA GLU A 27 3.39 7.58 9.55
C GLU A 27 3.05 6.09 9.45
N VAL A 28 2.81 5.60 8.23
CA VAL A 28 2.51 4.17 8.01
C VAL A 28 3.67 3.27 8.45
N SER A 29 4.89 3.80 8.47
CA SER A 29 6.08 3.13 9.00
C SER A 29 5.96 2.76 10.49
N ASP A 30 5.20 3.51 11.27
CA ASP A 30 5.00 3.28 12.71
C ASP A 30 3.96 2.20 13.00
N LEU A 31 3.22 1.75 11.97
CA LEU A 31 2.21 0.72 12.10
C LEU A 31 2.85 -0.66 12.24
N LYS A 32 2.54 -1.40 13.31
CA LYS A 32 3.09 -2.75 13.54
C LYS A 32 2.49 -3.81 12.63
N ASN A 33 1.16 -3.79 12.45
CA ASN A 33 0.43 -4.77 11.65
C ASN A 33 -0.33 -4.06 10.53
N TRP A 34 0.23 -4.08 9.34
CA TRP A 34 -0.40 -3.46 8.18
C TRP A 34 -0.24 -4.31 6.92
N TYR A 35 -1.10 -4.05 5.96
CA TYR A 35 -1.12 -4.70 4.67
C TYR A 35 -1.46 -3.71 3.57
N ILE A 36 -0.68 -3.72 2.50
CA ILE A 36 -0.92 -2.94 1.28
C ILE A 36 -0.94 -3.89 0.08
N HIS A 37 -1.86 -3.69 -0.85
CA HIS A 37 -1.92 -4.42 -2.10
C HIS A 37 -2.30 -3.48 -3.24
N ALA A 38 -1.55 -3.51 -4.33
CA ALA A 38 -1.86 -2.88 -5.61
C ALA A 38 -1.97 -3.95 -6.69
N ASN A 39 -3.10 -3.98 -7.42
CA ASN A 39 -3.39 -4.97 -8.44
C ASN A 39 -3.47 -4.32 -9.83
N PHE A 40 -2.32 -4.24 -10.49
CA PHE A 40 -2.20 -3.64 -11.82
C PHE A 40 -2.91 -4.46 -12.90
N ASP A 41 -2.98 -5.80 -12.73
CA ASP A 41 -3.75 -6.67 -13.62
C ASP A 41 -5.25 -6.37 -13.58
N TYR A 42 -5.78 -6.09 -12.39
CA TYR A 42 -7.18 -5.69 -12.23
C TYR A 42 -7.42 -4.30 -12.81
N MET A 43 -6.51 -3.33 -12.59
CA MET A 43 -6.60 -2.01 -13.20
C MET A 43 -6.64 -2.08 -14.72
N ARG A 44 -5.76 -2.89 -15.35
CA ARG A 44 -5.72 -3.06 -16.80
C ARG A 44 -6.98 -3.69 -17.41
N LYS A 45 -7.77 -4.41 -16.61
CA LYS A 45 -8.97 -5.14 -17.07
C LYS A 45 -10.26 -4.36 -16.87
N THR A 46 -10.32 -3.45 -15.91
CA THR A 46 -11.52 -2.69 -15.56
C THR A 46 -11.57 -1.34 -16.27
N GLU A 47 -12.76 -0.75 -16.38
CA GLU A 47 -12.95 0.50 -17.14
C GLU A 47 -12.33 1.70 -16.41
N SER A 48 -12.67 1.92 -15.15
CA SER A 48 -12.07 2.98 -14.34
C SER A 48 -10.59 2.71 -14.06
N GLY A 49 -10.21 1.45 -13.86
CA GLY A 49 -8.85 1.04 -13.63
C GLY A 49 -7.92 1.38 -14.79
N LYS A 50 -8.35 1.23 -16.04
CA LYS A 50 -7.57 1.62 -17.23
C LYS A 50 -7.21 3.10 -17.23
N LYS A 51 -8.11 3.98 -16.79
CA LYS A 51 -7.87 5.42 -16.76
C LYS A 51 -6.84 5.75 -15.66
N ILE A 52 -7.00 5.19 -14.47
CA ILE A 52 -6.04 5.36 -13.36
C ILE A 52 -4.68 4.79 -13.78
N TYR A 53 -4.65 3.61 -14.38
CA TYR A 53 -3.42 2.98 -14.85
C TYR A 53 -2.70 3.81 -15.92
N ALA A 54 -3.43 4.40 -16.87
CA ALA A 54 -2.86 5.30 -17.87
C ALA A 54 -2.25 6.57 -17.24
N TRP A 55 -2.88 7.12 -16.21
CA TRP A 55 -2.30 8.21 -15.42
C TRP A 55 -1.00 7.75 -14.73
N MET A 56 -1.00 6.60 -14.06
CA MET A 56 0.20 6.05 -13.42
C MET A 56 1.34 5.81 -14.43
N GLN A 57 1.02 5.33 -15.64
CA GLN A 57 2.02 5.14 -16.69
C GLN A 57 2.74 6.45 -17.04
N LYS A 58 1.99 7.55 -17.10
CA LYS A 58 2.51 8.85 -17.49
C LYS A 58 3.30 9.51 -16.35
N GLU A 59 2.74 9.55 -15.15
CA GLU A 59 3.27 10.36 -14.05
C GLU A 59 4.25 9.56 -13.16
N VAL A 60 4.08 8.25 -13.05
CA VAL A 60 4.86 7.41 -12.13
C VAL A 60 5.81 6.47 -12.88
N PHE A 61 5.28 5.63 -13.79
CA PHE A 61 6.09 4.57 -14.39
C PHE A 61 7.10 5.08 -15.41
N SER A 62 6.83 6.23 -16.04
CA SER A 62 7.77 6.86 -16.97
C SER A 62 9.05 7.30 -16.26
N GLU A 63 8.96 7.79 -15.04
CA GLU A 63 10.09 8.20 -14.21
C GLU A 63 10.93 6.98 -13.83
N ILE A 64 10.30 5.93 -13.31
CA ILE A 64 10.98 4.67 -12.96
C ILE A 64 11.70 4.08 -14.17
N LYS A 65 11.05 4.07 -15.33
CA LYS A 65 11.66 3.57 -16.56
C LYS A 65 12.87 4.40 -16.98
N SER A 66 12.82 5.72 -16.81
CA SER A 66 13.94 6.60 -17.15
C SER A 66 15.12 6.43 -16.19
N GLU A 67 14.88 6.22 -14.91
CA GLU A 67 15.90 6.11 -13.88
C GLU A 67 16.49 4.70 -13.74
N ALA A 68 15.62 3.69 -13.76
CA ALA A 68 16.01 2.31 -13.49
C ALA A 68 16.06 1.41 -14.74
N GLY A 69 15.54 1.88 -15.87
CA GLY A 69 15.45 1.09 -17.09
C GLY A 69 14.46 -0.09 -17.01
N ILE A 70 13.64 -0.17 -15.94
CA ILE A 70 12.64 -1.22 -15.74
C ILE A 70 11.31 -0.77 -16.33
N ASP A 71 10.73 -1.59 -17.20
CA ASP A 71 9.43 -1.33 -17.80
C ASP A 71 8.31 -1.91 -16.94
N ILE A 72 7.91 -1.17 -15.90
CA ILE A 72 6.87 -1.59 -14.95
C ILE A 72 5.57 -1.94 -15.66
N ASP A 73 5.23 -1.24 -16.72
CA ASP A 73 3.99 -1.46 -17.47
C ASP A 73 3.85 -2.91 -17.96
N LYS A 74 4.96 -3.50 -18.42
CA LYS A 74 4.97 -4.87 -18.96
C LYS A 74 5.29 -5.92 -17.92
N ASP A 75 6.05 -5.54 -16.91
CA ASP A 75 6.72 -6.50 -16.03
C ASP A 75 6.02 -6.63 -14.66
N LEU A 76 5.12 -5.70 -14.29
CA LEU A 76 4.46 -5.68 -12.99
C LEU A 76 2.97 -6.05 -13.07
N ASN A 77 2.57 -7.09 -12.35
CA ASN A 77 1.17 -7.52 -12.26
C ASN A 77 0.52 -7.12 -10.94
N GLN A 78 1.22 -7.36 -9.84
CA GLN A 78 0.72 -7.06 -8.50
C GLN A 78 1.89 -6.70 -7.61
N MET A 79 1.61 -5.88 -6.62
CA MET A 79 2.54 -5.59 -5.55
C MET A 79 1.83 -5.69 -4.21
N MET A 80 2.47 -6.32 -3.25
CA MET A 80 2.03 -6.42 -1.86
C MET A 80 3.14 -5.99 -0.93
N ALA A 81 2.76 -5.35 0.16
CA ALA A 81 3.63 -5.24 1.32
C ALA A 81 2.83 -5.48 2.59
N THR A 82 3.51 -6.00 3.58
CA THR A 82 2.90 -6.28 4.88
C THR A 82 3.96 -6.25 5.96
N SER A 83 3.52 -5.90 7.16
CA SER A 83 4.28 -6.08 8.39
C SER A 83 3.38 -6.75 9.43
N ASP A 84 3.94 -7.65 10.23
CA ASP A 84 3.30 -8.19 11.43
C ASP A 84 3.94 -7.67 12.73
N GLY A 85 4.76 -6.64 12.61
CA GLY A 85 5.42 -5.96 13.71
C GLY A 85 6.66 -6.68 14.23
N ASP A 86 6.63 -7.99 14.35
CA ASP A 86 7.72 -8.78 14.93
C ASP A 86 8.67 -9.36 13.88
N SER A 87 8.15 -9.76 12.74
CA SER A 87 8.94 -10.38 11.64
C SER A 87 9.56 -9.36 10.69
N GLY A 88 9.15 -8.09 10.81
CA GLY A 88 9.57 -7.02 9.91
C GLY A 88 8.70 -6.89 8.65
N ILE A 89 9.19 -6.11 7.70
CA ILE A 89 8.48 -5.80 6.47
C ILE A 89 8.75 -6.86 5.41
N ILE A 90 7.69 -7.28 4.71
CA ILE A 90 7.74 -8.15 3.54
C ILE A 90 7.14 -7.41 2.35
N ILE A 91 7.89 -7.27 1.28
CA ILE A 91 7.42 -6.74 -0.01
C ILE A 91 7.46 -7.87 -1.03
N LEU A 92 6.36 -8.09 -1.71
CA LEU A 92 6.22 -9.09 -2.76
C LEU A 92 5.78 -8.42 -4.05
N VAL A 93 6.61 -8.52 -5.06
CA VAL A 93 6.32 -8.07 -6.42
C VAL A 93 6.05 -9.29 -7.29
N ASN A 94 4.86 -9.40 -7.86
CA ASN A 94 4.50 -10.40 -8.85
C ASN A 94 4.54 -9.79 -10.24
N GLY A 95 5.26 -10.45 -11.18
CA GLY A 95 5.35 -9.94 -12.54
C GLY A 95 6.34 -10.73 -13.38
N ASN A 96 6.68 -10.20 -14.54
CA ASN A 96 7.68 -10.82 -15.41
C ASN A 96 9.10 -10.54 -14.87
N VAL A 97 9.55 -11.32 -13.91
CA VAL A 97 10.93 -11.23 -13.38
C VAL A 97 11.88 -12.01 -14.28
N SER A 98 12.08 -11.48 -15.50
CA SER A 98 13.00 -12.04 -16.49
C SER A 98 14.47 -12.02 -15.99
N GLN A 99 15.35 -12.82 -16.63
CA GLN A 99 16.78 -12.73 -16.31
C GLN A 99 17.33 -11.33 -16.58
N GLU A 100 16.90 -10.68 -17.63
CA GLU A 100 17.31 -9.31 -17.95
C GLU A 100 16.93 -8.32 -16.85
N ASN A 101 15.69 -8.42 -16.28
CA ASN A 101 15.27 -7.57 -15.18
C ASN A 101 16.08 -7.85 -13.89
N LYS A 102 16.41 -9.12 -13.61
CA LYS A 102 17.30 -9.48 -12.51
C LYS A 102 18.68 -8.84 -12.66
N ASP A 103 19.26 -8.97 -13.85
CA ASP A 103 20.58 -8.42 -14.15
C ASP A 103 20.58 -6.89 -14.04
N ARG A 104 19.51 -6.22 -14.45
CA ARG A 104 19.33 -4.77 -14.29
C ARG A 104 19.25 -4.36 -12.83
N ILE A 105 18.45 -5.06 -12.01
CA ILE A 105 18.34 -4.78 -10.57
C ILE A 105 19.69 -4.96 -9.88
N MET A 106 20.41 -6.04 -10.21
CA MET A 106 21.75 -6.28 -9.68
C MET A 106 22.76 -5.21 -10.14
N ALA A 107 22.70 -4.79 -11.40
CA ALA A 107 23.53 -3.72 -11.91
C ALA A 107 23.23 -2.37 -11.23
N LEU A 108 21.96 -2.09 -10.99
CA LEU A 108 21.53 -0.89 -10.28
C LEU A 108 22.08 -0.89 -8.83
N ALA A 109 21.98 -2.00 -8.12
CA ALA A 109 22.57 -2.16 -6.79
C ALA A 109 24.08 -1.85 -6.82
N ALA A 110 24.80 -2.38 -7.82
CA ALA A 110 26.23 -2.11 -7.97
C ALA A 110 26.55 -0.63 -8.25
N THR A 111 25.71 0.08 -9.02
CA THR A 111 25.91 1.52 -9.27
C THR A 111 25.69 2.37 -8.02
N GLN A 112 24.95 1.85 -7.06
CA GLN A 112 24.69 2.46 -5.75
C GLN A 112 25.75 2.09 -4.70
N ASN A 113 26.83 1.42 -5.10
CA ASN A 113 27.85 0.84 -4.22
C ASN A 113 27.32 -0.19 -3.22
N LEU A 114 26.13 -0.76 -3.48
CA LEU A 114 25.64 -1.90 -2.73
C LEU A 114 26.38 -3.16 -3.21
N ASP A 115 26.80 -3.99 -2.26
CA ASP A 115 27.46 -5.28 -2.51
C ASP A 115 26.54 -6.43 -2.09
N PRO A 116 25.65 -6.92 -2.97
CA PRO A 116 24.71 -7.98 -2.64
C PRO A 116 25.44 -9.28 -2.32
N LYS A 117 25.39 -9.71 -1.06
CA LYS A 117 26.03 -10.94 -0.58
C LYS A 117 25.07 -12.12 -0.71
N PRO A 118 25.41 -13.16 -1.49
CA PRO A 118 24.55 -14.32 -1.67
C PRO A 118 24.42 -15.14 -0.38
N ARG A 119 23.20 -15.58 -0.09
CA ARG A 119 22.82 -16.42 1.06
C ARG A 119 21.87 -17.52 0.61
N LYS A 120 21.58 -18.49 1.48
CA LYS A 120 20.69 -19.62 1.18
C LYS A 120 19.75 -19.94 2.33
N ALA A 121 18.48 -20.19 1.99
CA ALA A 121 17.47 -20.81 2.82
C ALA A 121 17.13 -22.20 2.25
N GLY A 122 17.75 -23.25 2.76
CA GLY A 122 17.65 -24.57 2.20
C GLY A 122 18.19 -24.63 0.76
N ARG A 123 17.29 -24.84 -0.23
CA ARG A 123 17.66 -24.85 -1.66
C ARG A 123 17.44 -23.51 -2.35
N ARG A 124 16.86 -22.51 -1.65
CA ARG A 124 16.53 -21.20 -2.18
C ARG A 124 17.68 -20.24 -1.99
N GLU A 125 17.91 -19.38 -2.99
CA GLU A 125 18.92 -18.34 -2.94
C GLU A 125 18.29 -16.97 -2.69
N TYR A 126 18.95 -16.14 -1.89
CA TYR A 126 18.61 -14.75 -1.65
C TYR A 126 19.89 -13.95 -1.43
N TYR A 127 19.76 -12.64 -1.45
CA TYR A 127 20.86 -11.70 -1.30
C TYR A 127 20.62 -10.82 -0.09
N TRP A 128 21.69 -10.44 0.57
CA TRP A 128 21.67 -9.43 1.62
C TRP A 128 22.48 -8.23 1.16
N VAL A 129 21.99 -7.03 1.37
CA VAL A 129 22.68 -5.76 1.23
C VAL A 129 22.69 -5.04 2.57
N GLU A 130 23.84 -4.46 2.90
CA GLU A 130 24.03 -3.68 4.11
C GLU A 130 23.22 -2.39 4.02
N GLY A 131 22.50 -2.02 5.08
CA GLY A 131 21.78 -0.77 5.20
C GLY A 131 22.68 0.39 5.55
N GLU A 132 22.13 1.59 5.51
CA GLU A 132 22.75 2.78 6.09
C GLU A 132 22.18 2.93 7.51
N ASP A 133 23.02 3.26 8.47
CA ASP A 133 22.65 3.43 9.89
C ASP A 133 21.73 4.69 10.05
N THR A 134 20.44 4.48 9.80
CA THR A 134 19.37 5.49 9.85
C THR A 134 18.21 4.91 10.65
N ASP A 135 17.26 5.73 11.12
CA ASP A 135 16.07 5.25 11.84
C ASP A 135 14.96 4.74 10.87
N GLU A 136 15.30 4.24 9.68
CA GLU A 136 14.33 3.78 8.67
C GLU A 136 14.13 2.25 8.70
N PRO A 137 13.01 1.71 8.17
CA PRO A 137 12.63 0.28 8.29
C PRO A 137 13.59 -0.76 7.72
N PHE A 138 14.64 -0.33 6.99
CA PHE A 138 15.67 -1.20 6.39
C PHE A 138 17.09 -0.85 6.87
N ASP A 139 17.24 -0.25 8.05
CA ASP A 139 18.50 0.20 8.60
C ASP A 139 19.54 -0.91 8.77
N ASP A 140 19.11 -2.07 9.24
CA ASP A 140 19.97 -3.25 9.35
C ASP A 140 20.29 -3.90 7.99
N GLY A 141 19.76 -3.34 6.91
CA GLY A 141 19.88 -3.84 5.54
C GLY A 141 18.62 -4.47 4.98
N ALA A 142 18.70 -4.86 3.72
CA ALA A 142 17.61 -5.49 2.98
C ALA A 142 17.99 -6.88 2.52
N TYR A 143 17.01 -7.78 2.55
CA TYR A 143 17.13 -9.12 1.99
C TYR A 143 16.23 -9.21 0.75
N PHE A 144 16.74 -9.71 -0.38
CA PHE A 144 15.91 -9.88 -1.56
C PHE A 144 16.17 -11.19 -2.29
N SER A 145 15.16 -11.70 -3.00
CA SER A 145 15.24 -12.96 -3.73
C SER A 145 14.45 -12.92 -5.03
N PHE A 146 15.00 -13.55 -6.07
CA PHE A 146 14.36 -13.85 -7.35
C PHE A 146 14.17 -15.36 -7.56
N ASP A 147 14.39 -16.18 -6.54
CA ASP A 147 14.44 -17.64 -6.67
C ASP A 147 13.05 -18.29 -6.85
N ILE A 148 12.00 -17.52 -6.67
CA ILE A 148 10.64 -17.93 -6.98
C ILE A 148 10.24 -17.33 -8.33
N LYS A 149 9.74 -18.19 -9.21
CA LYS A 149 9.35 -17.80 -10.56
C LYS A 149 8.37 -16.64 -10.54
N ASP A 150 8.62 -15.66 -11.41
CA ASP A 150 7.79 -14.46 -11.60
C ASP A 150 7.57 -13.64 -10.31
N LYS A 151 8.55 -13.69 -9.38
CA LYS A 151 8.51 -12.95 -8.12
C LYS A 151 9.83 -12.29 -7.78
N LEU A 152 9.73 -11.06 -7.28
CA LEU A 152 10.76 -10.43 -6.47
C LEU A 152 10.22 -10.34 -5.04
N ILE A 153 11.01 -10.78 -4.09
CA ILE A 153 10.70 -10.73 -2.65
C ILE A 153 11.75 -9.83 -2.01
N VAL A 154 11.32 -8.87 -1.20
CA VAL A 154 12.20 -8.04 -0.38
C VAL A 154 11.71 -8.09 1.06
N THR A 155 12.62 -8.17 2.00
CA THR A 155 12.28 -8.16 3.43
C THR A 155 13.29 -7.34 4.22
N SER A 156 12.85 -6.77 5.34
CA SER A 156 13.73 -6.07 6.27
C SER A 156 14.44 -7.01 7.25
N SER A 157 14.07 -8.29 7.32
CA SER A 157 14.73 -9.27 8.18
C SER A 157 15.04 -10.58 7.48
N GLU A 158 16.11 -11.25 7.91
CA GLU A 158 16.50 -12.58 7.38
C GLU A 158 15.46 -13.66 7.73
N ALA A 159 14.87 -13.57 8.91
CA ALA A 159 13.85 -14.51 9.36
C ALA A 159 12.60 -14.45 8.46
N ALA A 160 12.13 -13.25 8.12
CA ALA A 160 11.02 -13.06 7.19
C ALA A 160 11.36 -13.60 5.79
N MET A 161 12.57 -13.36 5.27
CA MET A 161 13.01 -13.91 3.98
C MET A 161 12.97 -15.43 3.97
N GLN A 162 13.50 -16.07 5.01
CA GLN A 162 13.53 -17.53 5.11
C GLN A 162 12.11 -18.12 5.24
N ASP A 163 11.21 -17.48 5.99
CA ASP A 163 9.83 -17.90 6.13
C ASP A 163 9.06 -17.80 4.82
N VAL A 164 9.14 -16.65 4.12
CA VAL A 164 8.46 -16.45 2.84
C VAL A 164 8.98 -17.41 1.77
N LEU A 165 10.29 -17.61 1.69
CA LEU A 165 10.88 -18.59 0.76
C LEU A 165 10.45 -20.02 1.10
N GLY A 166 10.38 -20.38 2.38
CA GLY A 166 9.87 -21.68 2.86
C GLY A 166 8.41 -21.91 2.46
N LYS A 167 7.59 -20.89 2.45
CA LYS A 167 6.19 -20.90 2.01
C LYS A 167 6.03 -20.79 0.48
N GLY A 168 7.12 -20.79 -0.29
CA GLY A 168 7.09 -20.66 -1.75
C GLY A 168 6.65 -19.28 -2.25
N GLY A 169 6.97 -18.23 -1.50
CA GLY A 169 6.62 -16.84 -1.84
C GLY A 169 5.11 -16.58 -1.80
N ARG A 170 4.40 -17.23 -0.89
CA ARG A 170 2.96 -17.03 -0.70
C ARG A 170 2.73 -16.08 0.45
N VAL A 171 2.13 -14.94 0.14
CA VAL A 171 1.51 -14.03 1.11
C VAL A 171 0.01 -14.08 0.87
N PRO A 172 -0.83 -14.29 1.89
CA PRO A 172 -2.28 -14.36 1.70
C PRO A 172 -2.83 -13.07 1.12
N LEU A 173 -3.65 -13.16 0.07
CA LEU A 173 -4.43 -12.04 -0.45
C LEU A 173 -5.63 -11.80 0.47
N ARG A 174 -5.79 -10.57 0.96
CA ARG A 174 -6.95 -10.19 1.77
C ARG A 174 -8.17 -9.89 0.91
N GLN A 175 -7.98 -9.36 -0.31
CA GLN A 175 -9.07 -9.05 -1.26
C GLN A 175 -8.57 -9.11 -2.71
N GLU A 176 -9.31 -9.78 -3.60
CA GLU A 176 -8.86 -10.02 -4.99
C GLU A 176 -9.34 -8.96 -5.99
N ASN A 177 -10.56 -8.43 -5.83
CA ASN A 177 -11.22 -7.56 -6.81
C ASN A 177 -11.08 -6.07 -6.44
N THR A 178 -9.86 -5.64 -6.11
CA THR A 178 -9.53 -4.26 -5.82
C THR A 178 -8.35 -3.81 -6.67
N MET A 179 -8.31 -2.52 -7.00
CA MET A 179 -7.15 -1.86 -7.59
C MET A 179 -6.08 -1.62 -6.53
N PHE A 180 -6.54 -1.20 -5.36
CA PHE A 180 -5.73 -0.89 -4.21
C PHE A 180 -6.46 -1.33 -2.93
N LEU A 181 -5.71 -1.84 -1.96
CA LEU A 181 -6.16 -2.14 -0.60
C LEU A 181 -5.07 -1.75 0.38
N PHE A 182 -5.46 -1.00 1.39
CA PHE A 182 -4.67 -0.78 2.60
C PHE A 182 -5.48 -1.32 3.78
N SER A 183 -4.83 -1.97 4.74
CA SER A 183 -5.43 -2.24 6.05
C SER A 183 -4.38 -2.20 7.14
N ALA A 184 -4.79 -1.78 8.33
CA ALA A 184 -3.96 -1.72 9.52
C ALA A 184 -4.76 -2.19 10.74
N GLU A 185 -4.12 -2.96 11.60
CA GLU A 185 -4.69 -3.43 12.87
C GLU A 185 -4.30 -2.51 14.02
N ASN A 186 -5.15 -2.42 15.04
CA ASN A 186 -5.06 -1.45 16.14
C ASN A 186 -3.76 -1.52 16.97
N GLY A 187 -3.04 -2.63 16.97
CA GLY A 187 -1.71 -2.68 17.58
C GLY A 187 -0.71 -1.72 16.93
N ALA A 188 -1.09 -1.17 15.78
CA ALA A 188 -0.30 -0.31 14.94
C ALA A 188 -0.50 1.19 15.21
N VAL A 189 -1.70 1.61 15.58
CA VAL A 189 -2.07 3.04 15.62
C VAL A 189 -1.94 3.66 17.03
N GLY A 190 -1.73 2.85 18.06
CA GLY A 190 -1.89 3.29 19.45
C GLY A 190 -0.63 3.37 20.30
N SER A 191 0.58 3.25 19.75
CA SER A 191 1.79 3.11 20.56
C SER A 191 2.65 4.38 20.73
N ASP A 192 2.36 5.47 20.01
CA ASP A 192 3.07 6.73 20.26
C ASP A 192 2.35 7.54 21.33
N PRO A 193 2.97 7.69 22.54
CA PRO A 193 2.42 8.53 23.60
C PRO A 193 2.42 10.03 23.28
N ASN A 194 3.01 10.44 22.16
CA ASN A 194 3.03 11.82 21.68
C ASN A 194 2.10 12.06 20.50
N ALA A 195 1.45 11.01 19.95
CA ALA A 195 0.42 11.20 18.95
C ALA A 195 -0.75 11.97 19.55
N GLU A 196 -1.05 13.15 19.03
CA GLU A 196 -2.20 13.97 19.44
C GLU A 196 -3.56 13.27 19.17
N TRP A 197 -3.53 12.07 18.63
CA TRP A 197 -4.65 11.17 18.32
C TRP A 197 -5.11 10.35 19.53
N ASP A 198 -5.24 10.99 20.66
CA ASP A 198 -5.89 10.43 21.84
C ASP A 198 -7.42 10.37 21.66
N SER A 199 -7.88 10.11 20.42
CA SER A 199 -9.30 9.95 20.19
C SER A 199 -9.72 8.57 20.68
N ASN A 200 -10.71 8.53 21.55
CA ASN A 200 -11.39 7.30 21.98
C ASN A 200 -11.82 6.40 20.80
N ILE A 201 -11.90 6.96 19.61
CA ILE A 201 -12.26 6.27 18.36
C ILE A 201 -11.18 5.25 18.00
N MET A 202 -9.92 5.68 17.94
CA MET A 202 -8.83 4.79 17.53
C MET A 202 -8.55 3.72 18.59
N GLN A 203 -8.65 4.04 19.86
CA GLN A 203 -8.48 3.08 20.95
C GLN A 203 -9.54 1.96 20.95
N ASN A 204 -10.70 2.20 20.34
CA ASN A 204 -11.81 1.27 20.23
C ASN A 204 -11.98 0.69 18.81
N THR A 205 -10.93 0.78 17.98
CA THR A 205 -10.90 0.22 16.62
C THR A 205 -9.92 -0.95 16.59
N GLU A 206 -10.33 -2.12 16.13
CA GLU A 206 -9.47 -3.31 15.96
C GLU A 206 -8.75 -3.30 14.61
N GLU A 207 -9.42 -2.84 13.56
CA GLU A 207 -8.87 -2.77 12.20
C GLU A 207 -9.45 -1.57 11.44
N ALA A 208 -8.62 -0.92 10.64
CA ALA A 208 -9.03 0.06 9.65
C ALA A 208 -8.61 -0.43 8.26
N ALA A 209 -9.47 -0.23 7.25
CA ALA A 209 -9.12 -0.56 5.88
C ALA A 209 -9.66 0.48 4.90
N LEU A 210 -8.92 0.66 3.80
CA LEU A 210 -9.28 1.48 2.64
C LEU A 210 -9.13 0.64 1.39
N SER A 211 -10.17 0.55 0.58
CA SER A 211 -10.12 -0.14 -0.71
C SER A 211 -10.58 0.75 -1.85
N ILE A 212 -9.96 0.56 -3.02
CA ILE A 212 -10.32 1.21 -4.27
C ILE A 212 -10.62 0.12 -5.30
N ALA A 213 -11.79 0.16 -5.92
CA ALA A 213 -12.23 -0.84 -6.88
C ALA A 213 -12.99 -0.20 -8.05
N ASP A 214 -13.19 -0.98 -9.13
CA ASP A 214 -14.08 -0.60 -10.22
C ASP A 214 -15.54 -0.90 -9.84
N ASP A 215 -16.41 0.05 -10.10
CA ASP A 215 -17.86 -0.09 -9.97
C ASP A 215 -18.52 0.38 -11.27
N ASN A 216 -18.57 -0.52 -12.28
CA ASN A 216 -19.16 -0.26 -13.58
C ASN A 216 -18.60 1.00 -14.26
N GLY A 217 -17.28 1.17 -14.26
CA GLY A 217 -16.58 2.30 -14.88
C GLY A 217 -16.40 3.52 -13.97
N LYS A 218 -16.97 3.49 -12.77
CA LYS A 218 -16.68 4.45 -11.70
C LYS A 218 -15.64 3.89 -10.74
N VAL A 219 -14.97 4.77 -10.03
CA VAL A 219 -14.05 4.42 -8.95
C VAL A 219 -14.86 4.32 -7.66
N ARG A 220 -14.99 3.13 -7.11
CA ARG A 220 -15.54 2.94 -5.77
C ARG A 220 -14.41 3.02 -4.75
N VAL A 221 -14.57 3.92 -3.81
CA VAL A 221 -13.73 4.04 -2.62
C VAL A 221 -14.54 3.54 -1.43
N GLU A 222 -13.98 2.65 -0.64
CA GLU A 222 -14.61 2.11 0.55
C GLU A 222 -13.61 2.14 1.71
N ALA A 223 -13.98 2.84 2.77
CA ALA A 223 -13.28 2.83 4.05
C ALA A 223 -14.09 2.00 5.05
N SER A 224 -13.42 1.16 5.84
CA SER A 224 -14.07 0.38 6.89
C SER A 224 -13.28 0.45 8.20
N LEU A 225 -14.03 0.41 9.30
CA LEU A 225 -13.50 0.33 10.65
C LEU A 225 -14.16 -0.85 11.37
N VAL A 226 -13.37 -1.71 11.99
CA VAL A 226 -13.86 -2.77 12.87
C VAL A 226 -13.69 -2.28 14.31
N ALA A 227 -14.81 -1.97 14.97
CA ALA A 227 -14.82 -1.52 16.35
C ALA A 227 -14.69 -2.71 17.32
N THR A 228 -14.26 -2.43 18.54
CA THR A 228 -14.21 -3.44 19.63
C THR A 228 -15.59 -3.91 20.04
N GLU A 229 -16.61 -3.06 19.91
CA GLU A 229 -18.00 -3.32 20.31
C GLU A 229 -18.99 -2.81 19.24
N PRO A 230 -20.16 -3.48 19.05
CA PRO A 230 -21.16 -3.05 18.05
C PRO A 230 -21.70 -1.64 18.30
N GLU A 231 -21.92 -1.26 19.56
CA GLU A 231 -22.44 0.07 19.95
C GLU A 231 -21.47 1.19 19.55
N MET A 232 -20.17 0.90 19.51
CA MET A 232 -19.16 1.85 19.02
C MET A 232 -19.29 2.04 17.51
N ALA A 233 -19.46 0.96 16.73
CA ALA A 233 -19.66 1.04 15.30
C ALA A 233 -20.89 1.89 14.93
N ASP A 234 -22.00 1.70 15.64
CA ASP A 234 -23.21 2.51 15.48
C ASP A 234 -23.00 3.99 15.82
N SER A 235 -22.25 4.26 16.89
CA SER A 235 -21.90 5.62 17.32
C SER A 235 -21.04 6.33 16.27
N LEU A 236 -20.01 5.66 15.77
CA LEU A 236 -19.14 6.17 14.72
C LEU A 236 -19.91 6.46 13.42
N ALA A 237 -20.78 5.54 13.01
CA ALA A 237 -21.63 5.74 11.84
C ALA A 237 -22.55 6.95 11.99
N SER A 238 -23.07 7.18 13.19
CA SER A 238 -23.92 8.34 13.49
C SER A 238 -23.16 9.66 13.38
N ILE A 239 -21.93 9.70 13.89
CA ILE A 239 -21.02 10.86 13.78
C ILE A 239 -20.73 11.14 12.30
N VAL A 240 -20.32 10.12 11.55
CA VAL A 240 -19.99 10.26 10.12
C VAL A 240 -21.17 10.75 9.30
N ARG A 241 -22.37 10.18 9.51
CA ARG A 241 -23.60 10.66 8.85
C ARG A 241 -23.91 12.11 9.19
N GLY A 242 -23.69 12.52 10.45
CA GLY A 242 -23.83 13.90 10.90
C GLY A 242 -22.86 14.84 10.19
N LEU A 243 -21.58 14.46 10.10
CA LEU A 243 -20.55 15.23 9.40
C LEU A 243 -20.85 15.37 7.89
N ILE A 244 -21.22 14.27 7.22
CA ILE A 244 -21.65 14.31 5.82
C ILE A 244 -22.82 15.26 5.63
N SER A 245 -23.83 15.18 6.51
CA SER A 245 -25.00 16.06 6.45
C SER A 245 -24.62 17.54 6.61
N LEU A 246 -23.72 17.86 7.54
CA LEU A 246 -23.24 19.23 7.73
C LEU A 246 -22.48 19.74 6.50
N GLN A 247 -21.63 18.91 5.91
CA GLN A 247 -20.87 19.29 4.73
C GLN A 247 -21.73 19.52 3.50
N VAL A 248 -22.79 18.72 3.30
CA VAL A 248 -23.74 18.90 2.17
C VAL A 248 -24.44 20.26 2.21
N PHE A 249 -24.59 20.86 3.39
CA PHE A 249 -25.21 22.19 3.57
C PHE A 249 -24.20 23.34 3.59
N ASN A 250 -22.91 23.05 3.40
CA ASN A 250 -21.90 24.10 3.34
C ASN A 250 -21.88 24.71 1.93
N ASP A 251 -22.20 25.99 1.82
CA ASP A 251 -22.27 26.74 0.56
C ASP A 251 -20.87 26.94 -0.10
N GLU A 252 -19.77 26.65 0.62
CA GLU A 252 -18.39 26.75 0.12
C GLU A 252 -17.97 25.48 -0.67
N ILE A 253 -18.77 24.40 -0.62
CA ILE A 253 -18.46 23.15 -1.31
C ILE A 253 -18.94 23.20 -2.76
N GLU A 254 -18.08 22.77 -3.68
CA GLU A 254 -18.46 22.64 -5.08
C GLU A 254 -19.65 21.68 -5.25
N PRO A 255 -20.60 22.01 -6.16
CA PRO A 255 -21.83 21.19 -6.33
C PRO A 255 -21.55 19.72 -6.65
N GLU A 256 -20.50 19.45 -7.44
CA GLU A 256 -20.09 18.09 -7.80
C GLU A 256 -19.65 17.28 -6.58
N PHE A 257 -18.91 17.89 -5.68
CA PHE A 257 -18.49 17.25 -4.45
C PHE A 257 -19.68 17.08 -3.47
N ALA A 258 -20.59 18.03 -3.42
CA ALA A 258 -21.82 17.87 -2.64
C ALA A 258 -22.67 16.68 -3.12
N ASP A 259 -22.72 16.41 -4.43
CA ASP A 259 -23.42 15.24 -4.98
C ASP A 259 -22.73 13.92 -4.61
N VAL A 260 -21.40 13.88 -4.59
CA VAL A 260 -20.64 12.76 -4.08
C VAL A 260 -20.95 12.49 -2.62
N LEU A 261 -20.95 13.52 -1.77
CA LEU A 261 -21.30 13.40 -0.36
C LEU A 261 -22.73 12.89 -0.15
N ARG A 262 -23.69 13.36 -0.96
CA ARG A 262 -25.09 12.88 -0.90
C ARG A 262 -25.22 11.42 -1.30
N SER A 263 -24.36 10.93 -2.20
CA SER A 263 -24.35 9.53 -2.65
C SER A 263 -23.58 8.60 -1.73
N THR A 264 -22.82 9.14 -0.77
CA THR A 264 -22.03 8.37 0.18
C THR A 264 -22.93 7.51 1.06
N LYS A 265 -22.63 6.22 1.14
CA LYS A 265 -23.33 5.27 2.00
C LYS A 265 -22.51 5.01 3.25
N VAL A 266 -23.20 4.98 4.38
CA VAL A 266 -22.61 4.60 5.67
C VAL A 266 -23.42 3.45 6.23
N ASP A 267 -22.84 2.27 6.23
CA ASP A 267 -23.46 1.03 6.67
C ASP A 267 -22.80 0.51 7.94
N VAL A 268 -23.55 -0.18 8.78
CA VAL A 268 -23.03 -0.88 9.96
C VAL A 268 -23.50 -2.33 9.89
N ASN A 269 -22.56 -3.23 10.09
CA ASN A 269 -22.82 -4.65 10.20
C ASN A 269 -22.02 -5.20 11.40
N ASP A 270 -22.77 -5.47 12.49
CA ASP A 270 -22.17 -5.87 13.77
C ASP A 270 -21.13 -4.83 14.22
N ARG A 271 -19.88 -5.22 14.39
CA ARG A 271 -18.77 -4.34 14.79
C ARG A 271 -18.14 -3.55 13.66
N THR A 272 -18.55 -3.76 12.41
CA THR A 272 -17.96 -3.12 11.24
C THR A 272 -18.80 -1.95 10.76
N MET A 273 -18.24 -0.74 10.78
CA MET A 273 -18.76 0.41 10.05
C MET A 273 -18.05 0.49 8.70
N SER A 274 -18.79 0.74 7.63
CA SER A 274 -18.23 1.02 6.30
C SER A 274 -18.81 2.29 5.72
N ILE A 275 -17.94 3.02 5.00
CA ILE A 275 -18.27 4.22 4.24
C ILE A 275 -17.94 3.91 2.80
N SER A 276 -18.89 4.00 1.89
CA SER A 276 -18.62 3.79 0.47
C SER A 276 -19.14 4.95 -0.39
N LEU A 277 -18.32 5.34 -1.37
CA LEU A 277 -18.66 6.37 -2.35
C LEU A 277 -18.17 5.93 -3.74
N SER A 278 -18.85 6.41 -4.78
CA SER A 278 -18.48 6.16 -6.17
C SER A 278 -18.20 7.48 -6.87
N LEU A 279 -16.99 7.61 -7.41
CA LEU A 279 -16.49 8.79 -8.12
C LEU A 279 -16.42 8.52 -9.61
N ASP A 280 -16.65 9.55 -10.41
CA ASP A 280 -16.33 9.48 -11.83
C ASP A 280 -14.81 9.32 -12.01
N SER A 281 -14.42 8.40 -12.88
CA SER A 281 -12.99 8.08 -13.07
C SER A 281 -12.19 9.21 -13.70
N ASP A 282 -12.84 10.08 -14.52
CA ASP A 282 -12.16 11.24 -15.10
C ASP A 282 -11.92 12.32 -14.03
N THR A 283 -12.88 12.53 -13.13
CA THR A 283 -12.71 13.42 -11.97
C THR A 283 -11.56 12.95 -11.07
N VAL A 284 -11.48 11.65 -10.78
CA VAL A 284 -10.37 11.11 -9.98
C VAL A 284 -9.02 11.36 -10.64
N VAL A 285 -8.89 11.07 -11.94
CA VAL A 285 -7.63 11.29 -12.68
C VAL A 285 -7.28 12.78 -12.74
N GLN A 286 -8.25 13.66 -12.89
CA GLN A 286 -8.02 15.11 -12.85
C GLN A 286 -7.47 15.55 -11.48
N THR A 287 -8.12 15.14 -10.41
CA THR A 287 -7.66 15.47 -9.02
C THR A 287 -6.25 14.96 -8.72
N LEU A 288 -5.88 13.79 -9.25
CA LEU A 288 -4.53 13.24 -9.10
C LEU A 288 -3.47 13.98 -9.94
N SER A 289 -3.88 14.81 -10.90
CA SER A 289 -3.00 15.51 -11.82
C SER A 289 -2.74 16.97 -11.43
N ASP A 290 -3.54 17.54 -10.51
CA ASP A 290 -3.44 18.89 -9.96
C ASP A 290 -2.50 18.93 -8.75
#